data_a0a401426204310c44a4514feef5c6d6
#
_entry.id   a0a401426204310c44a4514feef5c6d6
#
_cell.length_a   1.000
_cell.length_b   1.000
_cell.length_c   1.000
_cell.angle_alpha   90.00
_cell.angle_beta   90.00
_cell.angle_gamma   90.00
#
_symmetry.space_group_name_H-M   'P 1'
#
loop_
_entity.id
_entity.type
_entity.pdbx_description
1 polymer ?
#
loop_
_entity_poly.entity_id
_entity_poly.type
_entity_poly.pdbx_seq_one_letter_code
_entity_poly.pdbx_strand_id
1 'polypeptide(L)'
;MDFWERRLYYLQLLAEHLLLSLGSLLAVTFLGILIGIFVFYSSKSRKIILPLINFLYTIPSIAMFGLLIPLVGIGLKNALIVLIIYGLLPIVRSAFSGLKEVPTQLVEAAQGLGSTPIQVFKNIYFPLALPSILSGLRITVVMIVSLTGLAALIGAGGLGQAIFRGLNTMNTGLIVTGSLGISLFAILGDQWIGQFEKDESLLRVISRNATKRQRNRIIFPSIVVLILSIAAVIYLNPLNSKNSDSLVVASKPTSEQFILGEIIAQTIEDNTDIIVVRKFGIGGGTTNIHPAMISGDLDIYVEYTGTAWLNVLEEKLPPNNQIKFENLNTIYQEKFKLKWLGLLGFNNTYGLAISKSHTQISTYSELAEKCSDFTFGAEFDFFERSDAFPGLKEKYPFQFKKLEEMDINLRYQAFEQGKIDAVDVFTTDAQIKNLNLKVLKDDKNYFPSYEAGIVARQEILEKHPEIEKLLFNLKDKISTEKMQELNYAVEVEKKSPAEVAKNFLNNLKNEDERK
;
A
#
# COMPACT_ATOMS: atom_id res chain seq x y z
N MET A 1 9.96 -17.98 -12.94
CA MET A 1 8.53 -18.28 -12.70
C MET A 1 7.70 -17.44 -13.62
N ASP A 2 6.99 -18.11 -14.53
CA ASP A 2 6.44 -17.48 -15.72
C ASP A 2 5.22 -16.59 -15.43
N PHE A 3 5.13 -15.49 -16.20
CA PHE A 3 3.96 -14.60 -16.28
C PHE A 3 2.65 -15.41 -16.47
N TRP A 4 2.70 -16.52 -17.19
CA TRP A 4 1.55 -17.38 -17.45
C TRP A 4 0.99 -18.10 -16.21
N GLU A 5 1.85 -18.48 -15.26
CA GLU A 5 1.43 -19.12 -14.01
C GLU A 5 0.70 -18.16 -13.06
N ARG A 6 1.05 -16.86 -13.14
CA ARG A 6 0.47 -15.79 -12.30
C ARG A 6 -0.56 -14.93 -13.04
N ARG A 7 -1.03 -15.35 -14.20
CA ARG A 7 -1.95 -14.55 -15.03
C ARG A 7 -3.20 -14.08 -14.29
N LEU A 8 -3.82 -14.94 -13.47
CA LEU A 8 -5.01 -14.60 -12.70
C LEU A 8 -4.72 -13.50 -11.66
N TYR A 9 -3.59 -13.60 -10.98
CA TYR A 9 -3.13 -12.56 -10.04
C TYR A 9 -2.96 -11.21 -10.73
N TYR A 10 -2.28 -11.16 -11.88
CA TYR A 10 -2.11 -9.91 -12.61
C TYR A 10 -3.42 -9.36 -13.16
N LEU A 11 -4.32 -10.23 -13.64
CA LEU A 11 -5.64 -9.82 -14.11
C LEU A 11 -6.49 -9.21 -12.98
N GLN A 12 -6.40 -9.77 -11.78
CA GLN A 12 -7.06 -9.21 -10.60
C GLN A 12 -6.51 -7.82 -10.27
N LEU A 13 -5.19 -7.68 -10.13
CA LEU A 13 -4.56 -6.38 -9.85
C LEU A 13 -4.89 -5.33 -10.92
N LEU A 14 -4.96 -5.78 -12.17
CA LEU A 14 -5.36 -4.96 -13.30
C LEU A 14 -6.80 -4.46 -13.17
N ALA A 15 -7.73 -5.36 -12.85
CA ALA A 15 -9.14 -5.02 -12.67
C ALA A 15 -9.33 -4.05 -11.50
N GLU A 16 -8.67 -4.29 -10.36
CA GLU A 16 -8.67 -3.40 -9.20
C GLU A 16 -8.14 -2.01 -9.56
N HIS A 17 -7.01 -1.95 -10.28
CA HIS A 17 -6.40 -0.69 -10.71
C HIS A 17 -7.30 0.11 -11.64
N LEU A 18 -7.92 -0.56 -12.61
CA LEU A 18 -8.88 0.05 -13.53
C LEU A 18 -10.10 0.58 -12.80
N LEU A 19 -10.70 -0.23 -11.92
CA LEU A 19 -11.89 0.15 -11.17
C LEU A 19 -11.64 1.41 -10.33
N LEU A 20 -10.52 1.42 -9.59
CA LEU A 20 -10.16 2.53 -8.73
C LEU A 20 -9.83 3.79 -9.54
N SER A 21 -9.05 3.66 -10.61
CA SER A 21 -8.68 4.78 -11.47
C SER A 21 -9.89 5.37 -12.21
N LEU A 22 -10.71 4.53 -12.85
CA LEU A 22 -11.87 4.98 -13.61
C LEU A 22 -12.96 5.55 -12.70
N GLY A 23 -13.24 4.91 -11.55
CA GLY A 23 -14.19 5.42 -10.57
C GLY A 23 -13.80 6.80 -10.06
N SER A 24 -12.53 6.97 -9.69
CA SER A 24 -11.99 8.27 -9.29
C SER A 24 -12.05 9.31 -10.40
N LEU A 25 -11.68 8.92 -11.62
CA LEU A 25 -11.67 9.81 -12.79
C LEU A 25 -13.07 10.32 -13.12
N LEU A 26 -14.09 9.47 -13.09
CA LEU A 26 -15.49 9.86 -13.32
C LEU A 26 -15.96 10.86 -12.26
N ALA A 27 -15.69 10.56 -10.98
CA ALA A 27 -16.04 11.45 -9.88
C ALA A 27 -15.33 12.81 -9.99
N VAL A 28 -14.02 12.81 -10.25
CA VAL A 28 -13.21 14.02 -10.41
C VAL A 28 -13.66 14.85 -11.61
N THR A 29 -13.93 14.21 -12.74
CA THR A 29 -14.38 14.92 -13.96
C THR A 29 -15.68 15.62 -13.70
N PHE A 30 -16.65 14.93 -13.12
CA PHE A 30 -17.96 15.50 -12.81
C PHE A 30 -17.84 16.65 -11.79
N LEU A 31 -17.23 16.40 -10.64
CA LEU A 31 -17.08 17.39 -9.58
C LEU A 31 -16.19 18.56 -10.03
N GLY A 32 -15.09 18.29 -10.72
CA GLY A 32 -14.14 19.30 -11.15
C GLY A 32 -14.73 20.27 -12.19
N ILE A 33 -15.51 19.76 -13.14
CA ILE A 33 -16.23 20.62 -14.11
C ILE A 33 -17.27 21.46 -13.39
N LEU A 34 -18.09 20.88 -12.48
CA LEU A 34 -19.07 21.63 -11.71
C LEU A 34 -18.43 22.74 -10.87
N ILE A 35 -17.36 22.41 -10.15
CA ILE A 35 -16.62 23.38 -9.34
C ILE A 35 -15.99 24.46 -10.25
N GLY A 36 -15.42 24.08 -11.39
CA GLY A 36 -14.84 25.02 -12.36
C GLY A 36 -15.87 26.04 -12.90
N ILE A 37 -17.08 25.55 -13.24
CA ILE A 37 -18.21 26.40 -13.65
C ILE A 37 -18.63 27.32 -12.50
N PHE A 38 -18.78 26.79 -11.30
CA PHE A 38 -19.17 27.55 -10.11
C PHE A 38 -18.18 28.67 -9.79
N VAL A 39 -16.88 28.37 -9.84
CA VAL A 39 -15.79 29.33 -9.63
C VAL A 39 -15.72 30.37 -10.74
N PHE A 40 -16.12 30.03 -11.98
CA PHE A 40 -16.22 30.98 -13.09
C PHE A 40 -17.27 32.06 -12.81
N TYR A 41 -18.47 31.68 -12.37
CA TYR A 41 -19.57 32.63 -12.12
C TYR A 41 -19.47 33.36 -10.78
N SER A 42 -18.76 32.84 -9.79
CA SER A 42 -18.65 33.40 -8.43
C SER A 42 -17.24 33.84 -8.08
N SER A 43 -16.99 35.15 -8.15
CA SER A 43 -15.67 35.70 -7.79
C SER A 43 -15.34 35.55 -6.29
N LYS A 44 -16.34 35.50 -5.40
CA LYS A 44 -16.15 35.23 -3.97
C LYS A 44 -15.70 33.76 -3.74
N SER A 45 -16.40 32.81 -4.34
CA SER A 45 -16.09 31.38 -4.24
C SER A 45 -14.71 31.07 -4.84
N ARG A 46 -14.34 31.73 -5.93
CA ARG A 46 -13.02 31.60 -6.56
C ARG A 46 -11.88 31.91 -5.60
N LYS A 47 -12.00 33.00 -4.82
CA LYS A 47 -10.97 33.42 -3.85
C LYS A 47 -10.79 32.45 -2.69
N ILE A 48 -11.73 31.53 -2.46
CA ILE A 48 -11.67 30.53 -1.39
C ILE A 48 -11.34 29.15 -1.97
N ILE A 49 -12.06 28.70 -3.00
CA ILE A 49 -11.99 27.33 -3.51
C ILE A 49 -10.66 27.06 -4.20
N LEU A 50 -10.17 27.96 -5.08
CA LEU A 50 -8.91 27.70 -5.78
C LEU A 50 -7.70 27.64 -4.83
N PRO A 51 -7.52 28.56 -3.85
CA PRO A 51 -6.46 28.42 -2.86
C PRO A 51 -6.59 27.15 -2.01
N LEU A 52 -7.81 26.76 -1.62
CA LEU A 52 -8.04 25.54 -0.84
C LEU A 52 -7.63 24.28 -1.62
N ILE A 53 -8.07 24.15 -2.87
CA ILE A 53 -7.67 23.01 -3.72
C ILE A 53 -6.15 23.02 -3.94
N ASN A 54 -5.54 24.19 -4.16
CA ASN A 54 -4.10 24.31 -4.27
C ASN A 54 -3.39 23.85 -2.99
N PHE A 55 -3.85 24.28 -1.83
CA PHE A 55 -3.29 23.87 -0.54
C PHE A 55 -3.36 22.34 -0.36
N LEU A 56 -4.53 21.73 -0.59
CA LEU A 56 -4.69 20.28 -0.50
C LEU A 56 -3.77 19.54 -1.47
N TYR A 57 -3.54 20.08 -2.66
CA TYR A 57 -2.65 19.49 -3.65
C TYR A 57 -1.16 19.55 -3.25
N THR A 58 -0.75 20.50 -2.38
CA THR A 58 0.65 20.61 -1.93
C THR A 58 1.02 19.57 -0.86
N ILE A 59 0.02 18.97 -0.20
CA ILE A 59 0.28 17.92 0.79
C ILE A 59 0.82 16.68 0.05
N PRO A 60 1.94 16.07 0.46
CA PRO A 60 2.42 14.84 -0.19
C PRO A 60 1.35 13.73 -0.17
N SER A 61 1.15 13.06 -1.31
CA SER A 61 0.06 12.07 -1.44
C SER A 61 0.15 10.93 -0.42
N ILE A 62 1.35 10.46 -0.12
CA ILE A 62 1.57 9.44 0.92
C ILE A 62 1.12 9.95 2.29
N ALA A 63 1.44 11.20 2.63
CA ALA A 63 0.98 11.82 3.88
C ALA A 63 -0.55 11.97 3.92
N MET A 64 -1.19 12.31 2.79
CA MET A 64 -2.65 12.41 2.70
C MET A 64 -3.33 11.07 2.93
N PHE A 65 -2.80 9.97 2.37
CA PHE A 65 -3.30 8.62 2.68
C PHE A 65 -3.25 8.34 4.19
N GLY A 66 -2.11 8.62 4.84
CA GLY A 66 -1.93 8.41 6.29
C GLY A 66 -2.87 9.28 7.15
N LEU A 67 -3.00 10.57 6.82
CA LEU A 67 -3.86 11.51 7.55
C LEU A 67 -5.34 11.11 7.55
N LEU A 68 -5.79 10.43 6.49
CA LEU A 68 -7.19 10.01 6.38
C LEU A 68 -7.48 8.66 7.06
N ILE A 69 -6.48 7.86 7.43
CA ILE A 69 -6.71 6.56 8.09
C ILE A 69 -7.58 6.68 9.34
N PRO A 70 -7.34 7.61 10.29
CA PRO A 70 -8.16 7.72 11.47
C PRO A 70 -9.63 8.13 11.20
N LEU A 71 -9.89 8.73 10.03
CA LEU A 71 -11.21 9.25 9.67
C LEU A 71 -12.05 8.27 8.87
N VAL A 72 -11.43 7.56 7.93
CA VAL A 72 -12.13 6.73 6.95
C VAL A 72 -11.59 5.31 6.83
N GLY A 73 -10.58 4.95 7.64
CA GLY A 73 -9.90 3.65 7.62
C GLY A 73 -8.93 3.49 6.45
N ILE A 74 -8.53 2.25 6.21
CA ILE A 74 -7.66 1.86 5.08
C ILE A 74 -8.48 1.36 3.87
N GLY A 75 -7.79 1.18 2.74
CA GLY A 75 -8.37 0.53 1.56
C GLY A 75 -9.11 1.48 0.62
N LEU A 76 -10.12 0.96 -0.06
CA LEU A 76 -10.77 1.59 -1.21
C LEU A 76 -11.34 3.00 -0.92
N LYS A 77 -12.02 3.18 0.22
CA LYS A 77 -12.65 4.47 0.58
C LYS A 77 -11.63 5.59 0.71
N ASN A 78 -10.55 5.34 1.46
CA ASN A 78 -9.45 6.27 1.64
C ASN A 78 -8.81 6.62 0.29
N ALA A 79 -8.49 5.59 -0.51
CA ALA A 79 -7.89 5.77 -1.83
C ALA A 79 -8.75 6.65 -2.74
N LEU A 80 -10.07 6.40 -2.82
CA LEU A 80 -10.98 7.21 -3.64
C LEU A 80 -10.97 8.68 -3.23
N ILE A 81 -11.03 8.98 -1.93
CA ILE A 81 -11.02 10.37 -1.43
C ILE A 81 -9.72 11.07 -1.82
N VAL A 82 -8.57 10.43 -1.60
CA VAL A 82 -7.27 11.01 -1.96
C VAL A 82 -7.18 11.25 -3.47
N LEU A 83 -7.50 10.26 -4.29
CA LEU A 83 -7.47 10.38 -5.74
C LEU A 83 -8.39 11.51 -6.25
N ILE A 84 -9.58 11.67 -5.64
CA ILE A 84 -10.50 12.75 -5.96
C ILE A 84 -9.87 14.10 -5.60
N ILE A 85 -9.34 14.26 -4.39
CA ILE A 85 -8.71 15.52 -3.94
C ILE A 85 -7.61 15.95 -4.92
N TYR A 86 -6.71 15.03 -5.28
CA TYR A 86 -5.60 15.36 -6.18
C TYR A 86 -6.05 15.59 -7.62
N GLY A 87 -7.04 14.86 -8.09
CA GLY A 87 -7.58 15.00 -9.44
C GLY A 87 -8.36 16.30 -9.66
N LEU A 88 -8.90 16.93 -8.61
CA LEU A 88 -9.70 18.14 -8.74
C LEU A 88 -8.92 19.33 -9.31
N LEU A 89 -7.65 19.51 -8.93
CA LEU A 89 -6.90 20.72 -9.29
C LEU A 89 -6.76 20.92 -10.81
N PRO A 90 -6.28 19.92 -11.60
CA PRO A 90 -6.14 20.10 -13.05
C PRO A 90 -7.48 20.37 -13.74
N ILE A 91 -8.53 19.62 -13.38
CA ILE A 91 -9.85 19.74 -14.01
C ILE A 91 -10.50 21.08 -13.67
N VAL A 92 -10.50 21.50 -12.40
CA VAL A 92 -11.09 22.77 -11.96
C VAL A 92 -10.39 23.95 -12.65
N ARG A 93 -9.04 23.93 -12.70
CA ARG A 93 -8.26 24.96 -13.36
C ARG A 93 -8.54 25.02 -14.87
N SER A 94 -8.54 23.88 -15.55
CA SER A 94 -8.77 23.82 -16.99
C SER A 94 -10.18 24.22 -17.36
N ALA A 95 -11.19 23.81 -16.58
CA ALA A 95 -12.57 24.25 -16.79
C ALA A 95 -12.72 25.75 -16.58
N PHE A 96 -12.16 26.29 -15.49
CA PHE A 96 -12.17 27.72 -15.21
C PHE A 96 -11.45 28.54 -16.30
N SER A 97 -10.22 28.15 -16.67
CA SER A 97 -9.43 28.86 -17.69
C SER A 97 -10.10 28.79 -19.06
N GLY A 98 -10.58 27.62 -19.47
CA GLY A 98 -11.27 27.48 -20.75
C GLY A 98 -12.54 28.35 -20.85
N LEU A 99 -13.32 28.44 -19.77
CA LEU A 99 -14.49 29.33 -19.74
C LEU A 99 -14.09 30.82 -19.76
N LYS A 100 -12.99 31.19 -19.11
CA LYS A 100 -12.49 32.57 -19.04
C LYS A 100 -11.89 33.04 -20.35
N GLU A 101 -11.34 32.16 -21.15
CA GLU A 101 -10.72 32.46 -22.45
C GLU A 101 -11.72 32.69 -23.58
N VAL A 102 -13.01 32.42 -23.34
CA VAL A 102 -14.07 32.69 -24.35
C VAL A 102 -14.16 34.18 -24.65
N PRO A 103 -14.06 34.60 -25.95
CA PRO A 103 -14.12 35.99 -26.32
C PRO A 103 -15.47 36.64 -25.93
N THR A 104 -15.40 37.75 -25.21
CA THR A 104 -16.60 38.50 -24.73
C THR A 104 -17.48 38.97 -25.87
N GLN A 105 -16.89 39.29 -27.03
CA GLN A 105 -17.62 39.72 -28.23
C GLN A 105 -18.63 38.67 -28.71
N LEU A 106 -18.29 37.37 -28.64
CA LEU A 106 -19.20 36.29 -29.01
C LEU A 106 -20.38 36.19 -28.03
N VAL A 107 -20.11 36.42 -26.76
CA VAL A 107 -21.13 36.40 -25.71
C VAL A 107 -22.08 37.57 -25.86
N GLU A 108 -21.55 38.79 -26.07
CA GLU A 108 -22.33 40.02 -26.29
C GLU A 108 -23.19 39.93 -27.56
N ALA A 109 -22.63 39.42 -28.67
CA ALA A 109 -23.38 39.21 -29.91
C ALA A 109 -24.56 38.26 -29.73
N ALA A 110 -24.36 37.14 -29.03
CA ALA A 110 -25.43 36.18 -28.76
C ALA A 110 -26.52 36.76 -27.85
N GLN A 111 -26.11 37.52 -26.82
CA GLN A 111 -27.06 38.21 -25.93
C GLN A 111 -27.85 39.28 -26.70
N GLY A 112 -27.18 40.04 -27.59
CA GLY A 112 -27.83 41.01 -28.47
C GLY A 112 -28.86 40.40 -29.44
N LEU A 113 -28.65 39.14 -29.82
CA LEU A 113 -29.60 38.32 -30.60
C LEU A 113 -30.72 37.69 -29.74
N GLY A 114 -30.79 37.99 -28.45
CA GLY A 114 -31.82 37.48 -27.53
C GLY A 114 -31.58 36.10 -26.95
N SER A 115 -30.35 35.57 -27.00
CA SER A 115 -30.01 34.27 -26.38
C SER A 115 -30.11 34.32 -24.85
N THR A 116 -30.77 33.34 -24.27
CA THR A 116 -30.82 33.20 -22.79
C THR A 116 -29.46 32.78 -22.22
N PRO A 117 -29.18 33.05 -20.93
CA PRO A 117 -27.90 32.64 -20.29
C PRO A 117 -27.56 31.16 -20.47
N ILE A 118 -28.57 30.28 -20.43
CA ILE A 118 -28.40 28.83 -20.63
C ILE A 118 -28.01 28.52 -22.08
N GLN A 119 -28.62 29.24 -23.06
CA GLN A 119 -28.26 29.08 -24.47
C GLN A 119 -26.83 29.60 -24.74
N VAL A 120 -26.43 30.72 -24.16
CA VAL A 120 -25.07 31.25 -24.26
C VAL A 120 -24.07 30.24 -23.64
N PHE A 121 -24.37 29.70 -22.47
CA PHE A 121 -23.50 28.68 -21.85
C PHE A 121 -23.37 27.44 -22.73
N LYS A 122 -24.51 26.87 -23.17
CA LYS A 122 -24.54 25.63 -23.95
C LYS A 122 -23.92 25.75 -25.33
N ASN A 123 -24.15 26.91 -26.02
CA ASN A 123 -23.79 27.04 -27.41
C ASN A 123 -22.48 27.80 -27.64
N ILE A 124 -21.97 28.54 -26.63
CA ILE A 124 -20.76 29.35 -26.74
C ILE A 124 -19.72 28.94 -25.69
N TYR A 125 -20.02 29.14 -24.39
CA TYR A 125 -19.05 28.91 -23.34
C TYR A 125 -18.56 27.46 -23.31
N PHE A 126 -19.46 26.50 -23.20
CA PHE A 126 -19.12 25.08 -23.03
C PHE A 126 -18.39 24.51 -24.25
N PRO A 127 -18.83 24.71 -25.51
CA PRO A 127 -18.12 24.25 -26.68
C PRO A 127 -16.71 24.81 -26.83
N LEU A 128 -16.54 26.13 -26.59
CA LEU A 128 -15.23 26.77 -26.71
C LEU A 128 -14.28 26.43 -25.56
N ALA A 129 -14.80 26.15 -24.36
CA ALA A 129 -14.01 25.72 -23.24
C ALA A 129 -13.65 24.22 -23.29
N LEU A 130 -14.35 23.41 -24.10
CA LEU A 130 -14.19 21.95 -24.14
C LEU A 130 -12.75 21.49 -24.44
N PRO A 131 -12.00 22.07 -25.39
CA PRO A 131 -10.60 21.69 -25.62
C PRO A 131 -9.72 21.84 -24.37
N SER A 132 -9.86 22.96 -23.66
CA SER A 132 -9.14 23.23 -22.42
C SER A 132 -9.54 22.23 -21.32
N ILE A 133 -10.82 21.89 -21.19
CA ILE A 133 -11.31 20.87 -20.24
C ILE A 133 -10.72 19.49 -20.58
N LEU A 134 -10.68 19.12 -21.87
CA LEU A 134 -10.09 17.84 -22.31
C LEU A 134 -8.59 17.78 -22.05
N SER A 135 -7.87 18.89 -22.25
CA SER A 135 -6.45 18.97 -21.90
C SER A 135 -6.23 18.75 -20.40
N GLY A 136 -7.06 19.37 -19.54
CA GLY A 136 -7.04 19.12 -18.10
C GLY A 136 -7.37 17.66 -17.74
N LEU A 137 -8.31 17.05 -18.44
CA LEU A 137 -8.67 15.65 -18.24
C LEU A 137 -7.52 14.70 -18.60
N ARG A 138 -6.76 14.97 -19.66
CA ARG A 138 -5.57 14.20 -20.03
C ARG A 138 -4.52 14.18 -18.91
N ILE A 139 -4.22 15.36 -18.37
CA ILE A 139 -3.29 15.47 -17.24
C ILE A 139 -3.82 14.66 -16.04
N THR A 140 -5.11 14.77 -15.76
CA THR A 140 -5.75 14.10 -14.63
C THR A 140 -5.72 12.57 -14.79
N VAL A 141 -5.93 12.04 -16.00
CA VAL A 141 -5.87 10.58 -16.25
C VAL A 141 -4.49 10.03 -15.92
N VAL A 142 -3.43 10.63 -16.47
CA VAL A 142 -2.05 10.18 -16.21
C VAL A 142 -1.74 10.23 -14.73
N MET A 143 -2.14 11.31 -14.06
CA MET A 143 -1.91 11.51 -12.63
C MET A 143 -2.70 10.51 -11.77
N ILE A 144 -4.00 10.32 -12.01
CA ILE A 144 -4.83 9.38 -11.23
C ILE A 144 -4.34 7.96 -11.43
N VAL A 145 -4.06 7.52 -12.65
CA VAL A 145 -3.53 6.17 -12.91
C VAL A 145 -2.22 5.96 -12.16
N SER A 146 -1.30 6.93 -12.17
CA SER A 146 -0.03 6.82 -11.44
C SER A 146 -0.22 6.82 -9.92
N LEU A 147 -1.07 7.72 -9.38
CA LEU A 147 -1.37 7.78 -7.94
C LEU A 147 -2.11 6.55 -7.43
N THR A 148 -2.93 5.91 -8.27
CA THR A 148 -3.58 4.63 -7.93
C THR A 148 -2.54 3.55 -7.61
N GLY A 149 -1.34 3.60 -8.20
CA GLY A 149 -0.24 2.73 -7.82
C GLY A 149 0.18 2.89 -6.36
N LEU A 150 0.17 4.11 -5.82
CA LEU A 150 0.50 4.38 -4.41
C LEU A 150 -0.62 3.96 -3.44
N ALA A 151 -1.87 3.85 -3.90
CA ALA A 151 -2.99 3.40 -3.07
C ALA A 151 -2.82 1.95 -2.57
N ALA A 152 -1.97 1.15 -3.20
CA ALA A 152 -1.60 -0.17 -2.72
C ALA A 152 -0.94 -0.14 -1.32
N LEU A 153 -0.26 0.96 -0.94
CA LEU A 153 0.34 1.15 0.39
C LEU A 153 -0.68 1.12 1.53
N ILE A 154 -1.91 1.50 1.26
CA ILE A 154 -3.00 1.49 2.25
C ILE A 154 -3.97 0.32 2.02
N GLY A 155 -3.56 -0.70 1.29
CA GLY A 155 -4.37 -1.90 1.06
C GLY A 155 -5.54 -1.71 0.08
N ALA A 156 -5.49 -0.71 -0.80
CA ALA A 156 -6.53 -0.48 -1.81
C ALA A 156 -6.39 -1.37 -3.05
N GLY A 157 -5.33 -2.20 -3.13
CA GLY A 157 -5.10 -3.10 -4.26
C GLY A 157 -4.48 -2.45 -5.49
N GLY A 158 -4.65 -3.08 -6.65
CA GLY A 158 -4.18 -2.60 -7.94
C GLY A 158 -2.72 -2.94 -8.27
N LEU A 159 -2.27 -2.56 -9.48
CA LEU A 159 -0.93 -2.89 -9.99
C LEU A 159 0.23 -2.39 -9.12
N GLY A 160 0.02 -1.37 -8.29
CA GLY A 160 0.99 -0.92 -7.30
C GLY A 160 1.37 -2.01 -6.29
N GLN A 161 0.44 -2.93 -5.99
CA GLN A 161 0.72 -4.06 -5.11
C GLN A 161 1.81 -4.98 -5.67
N ALA A 162 1.85 -5.18 -7.00
CA ALA A 162 2.93 -5.94 -7.63
C ALA A 162 4.29 -5.23 -7.46
N ILE A 163 4.32 -3.88 -7.59
CA ILE A 163 5.54 -3.09 -7.42
C ILE A 163 6.04 -3.21 -5.97
N PHE A 164 5.20 -2.92 -4.97
CA PHE A 164 5.60 -2.98 -3.56
C PHE A 164 5.96 -4.40 -3.12
N ARG A 165 5.18 -5.40 -3.56
CA ARG A 165 5.53 -6.80 -3.32
C ARG A 165 6.87 -7.16 -3.95
N GLY A 166 7.13 -6.69 -5.17
CA GLY A 166 8.41 -6.89 -5.86
C GLY A 166 9.58 -6.22 -5.12
N LEU A 167 9.41 -5.02 -4.60
CA LEU A 167 10.40 -4.34 -3.76
C LEU A 167 10.67 -5.13 -2.48
N ASN A 168 9.62 -5.53 -1.78
CA ASN A 168 9.72 -6.24 -0.49
C ASN A 168 10.27 -7.67 -0.63
N THR A 169 10.11 -8.32 -1.79
CA THR A 169 10.64 -9.67 -2.07
C THR A 169 11.86 -9.65 -2.99
N MET A 170 12.44 -8.46 -3.24
CA MET A 170 13.57 -8.26 -4.17
C MET A 170 13.33 -8.89 -5.56
N ASN A 171 12.08 -8.90 -6.03
CA ASN A 171 11.69 -9.50 -7.30
C ASN A 171 11.50 -8.43 -8.39
N THR A 172 12.56 -8.18 -9.15
CA THR A 172 12.57 -7.18 -10.25
C THR A 172 11.49 -7.46 -11.30
N GLY A 173 11.13 -8.72 -11.56
CA GLY A 173 10.07 -9.09 -12.49
C GLY A 173 8.70 -8.52 -12.09
N LEU A 174 8.35 -8.58 -10.80
CA LEU A 174 7.11 -7.99 -10.27
C LEU A 174 7.13 -6.45 -10.39
N ILE A 175 8.27 -5.82 -10.08
CA ILE A 175 8.43 -4.37 -10.17
C ILE A 175 8.22 -3.91 -11.63
N VAL A 176 8.92 -4.55 -12.57
CA VAL A 176 8.83 -4.20 -13.99
C VAL A 176 7.42 -4.43 -14.54
N THR A 177 6.80 -5.56 -14.23
CA THR A 177 5.45 -5.88 -14.72
C THR A 177 4.41 -4.88 -14.19
N GLY A 178 4.44 -4.56 -12.89
CA GLY A 178 3.56 -3.57 -12.30
C GLY A 178 3.76 -2.17 -12.88
N SER A 179 5.01 -1.73 -13.02
CA SER A 179 5.36 -0.41 -13.56
C SER A 179 4.99 -0.27 -15.04
N LEU A 180 5.27 -1.27 -15.86
CA LEU A 180 4.88 -1.27 -17.27
C LEU A 180 3.36 -1.29 -17.45
N GLY A 181 2.65 -2.04 -16.60
CA GLY A 181 1.18 -2.05 -16.61
C GLY A 181 0.60 -0.67 -16.33
N ILE A 182 1.03 0.00 -15.26
CA ILE A 182 0.59 1.37 -14.91
C ILE A 182 0.92 2.35 -16.04
N SER A 183 2.15 2.32 -16.57
CA SER A 183 2.59 3.21 -17.65
C SER A 183 1.77 3.01 -18.92
N LEU A 184 1.50 1.77 -19.30
CA LEU A 184 0.68 1.45 -20.47
C LEU A 184 -0.74 2.01 -20.33
N PHE A 185 -1.35 1.86 -19.16
CA PHE A 185 -2.68 2.43 -18.90
C PHE A 185 -2.70 3.95 -18.96
N ALA A 186 -1.71 4.60 -18.36
CA ALA A 186 -1.60 6.06 -18.39
C ALA A 186 -1.47 6.56 -19.85
N ILE A 187 -0.62 5.93 -20.65
CA ILE A 187 -0.40 6.29 -22.06
C ILE A 187 -1.66 6.04 -22.89
N LEU A 188 -2.30 4.87 -22.74
CA LEU A 188 -3.52 4.55 -23.49
C LEU A 188 -4.66 5.48 -23.14
N GLY A 189 -4.83 5.84 -21.86
CA GLY A 189 -5.82 6.79 -21.41
C GLY A 189 -5.58 8.19 -21.95
N ASP A 190 -4.34 8.69 -21.90
CA ASP A 190 -3.95 9.97 -22.46
C ASP A 190 -4.19 10.04 -23.99
N GLN A 191 -3.75 9.01 -24.72
CA GLN A 191 -3.94 8.95 -26.16
C GLN A 191 -5.41 8.87 -26.56
N TRP A 192 -6.20 8.11 -25.80
CA TRP A 192 -7.63 7.99 -26.04
C TRP A 192 -8.34 9.34 -25.90
N ILE A 193 -8.09 10.07 -24.80
CA ILE A 193 -8.69 11.41 -24.62
C ILE A 193 -8.11 12.42 -25.62
N GLY A 194 -6.81 12.33 -25.94
CA GLY A 194 -6.16 13.20 -26.91
C GLY A 194 -6.74 13.11 -28.33
N GLN A 195 -7.38 11.99 -28.71
CA GLN A 195 -8.11 11.90 -29.97
C GLN A 195 -9.33 12.82 -29.99
N PHE A 196 -9.98 13.02 -28.85
CA PHE A 196 -11.14 13.93 -28.74
C PHE A 196 -10.75 15.40 -28.70
N GLU A 197 -9.57 15.71 -28.17
CA GLU A 197 -9.04 17.08 -28.14
C GLU A 197 -8.69 17.59 -29.54
N LYS A 198 -8.13 16.72 -30.40
CA LYS A 198 -7.70 17.07 -31.77
C LYS A 198 -8.82 17.09 -32.78
N ASP A 199 -9.88 16.36 -32.53
CA ASP A 199 -10.96 16.17 -33.50
C ASP A 199 -12.16 17.08 -33.12
N GLU A 200 -12.48 18.04 -33.99
CA GLU A 200 -13.74 18.80 -33.89
C GLU A 200 -14.99 17.91 -33.85
N SER A 201 -14.79 16.59 -33.96
CA SER A 201 -15.85 15.58 -34.01
C SER A 201 -16.69 15.56 -32.72
N LEU A 202 -16.10 15.84 -31.54
CA LEU A 202 -16.89 15.96 -30.30
C LEU A 202 -17.88 17.13 -30.35
N LEU A 203 -17.43 18.26 -30.84
CA LEU A 203 -18.31 19.44 -31.04
C LEU A 203 -19.42 19.10 -32.04
N ARG A 204 -19.11 18.35 -33.10
CA ARG A 204 -20.08 17.89 -34.10
C ARG A 204 -21.02 16.81 -33.56
N VAL A 205 -20.53 15.90 -32.67
CA VAL A 205 -21.39 14.90 -32.00
C VAL A 205 -22.35 15.55 -31.02
N ILE A 206 -21.89 16.53 -30.26
CA ILE A 206 -22.73 17.33 -29.35
C ILE A 206 -23.75 18.19 -30.13
N SER A 207 -23.37 18.69 -31.30
CA SER A 207 -24.24 19.50 -32.19
C SER A 207 -25.19 18.68 -33.07
N ARG A 208 -25.26 17.35 -32.94
CA ARG A 208 -26.03 16.40 -33.75
C ARG A 208 -25.62 16.30 -35.24
N ASN A 209 -24.53 16.91 -35.66
CA ASN A 209 -24.09 16.93 -37.07
C ASN A 209 -22.97 15.89 -37.36
N ALA A 210 -22.73 14.91 -36.48
CA ALA A 210 -21.69 13.91 -36.63
C ALA A 210 -22.08 12.81 -37.64
N THR A 211 -21.13 12.45 -38.51
CA THR A 211 -21.29 11.28 -39.37
C THR A 211 -21.29 9.97 -38.54
N LYS A 212 -21.94 8.91 -39.06
CA LYS A 212 -22.01 7.60 -38.39
C LYS A 212 -20.60 7.05 -38.03
N ARG A 213 -19.59 7.32 -38.87
CA ARG A 213 -18.19 6.92 -38.66
C ARG A 213 -17.52 7.67 -37.50
N GLN A 214 -17.78 8.97 -37.36
CA GLN A 214 -17.26 9.79 -36.25
C GLN A 214 -17.90 9.38 -34.93
N ARG A 215 -19.23 9.16 -34.93
CA ARG A 215 -19.96 8.66 -33.75
C ARG A 215 -19.45 7.30 -33.29
N ASN A 216 -19.16 6.38 -34.18
CA ASN A 216 -18.66 5.04 -33.84
C ASN A 216 -17.22 5.09 -33.28
N ARG A 217 -16.36 6.00 -33.73
CA ARG A 217 -15.02 6.19 -33.17
C ARG A 217 -15.03 6.61 -31.69
N ILE A 218 -16.08 7.30 -31.25
CA ILE A 218 -16.25 7.75 -29.85
C ILE A 218 -16.99 6.69 -29.04
N ILE A 219 -18.12 6.19 -29.58
CA ILE A 219 -19.00 5.28 -28.85
C ILE A 219 -18.33 3.92 -28.60
N PHE A 220 -17.63 3.36 -29.57
CA PHE A 220 -17.04 2.03 -29.45
C PHE A 220 -16.00 1.92 -28.33
N PRO A 221 -14.97 2.79 -28.24
CA PRO A 221 -14.03 2.75 -27.13
C PRO A 221 -14.69 3.04 -25.76
N SER A 222 -15.67 3.97 -25.73
CA SER A 222 -16.41 4.28 -24.50
C SER A 222 -17.24 3.08 -24.02
N ILE A 223 -17.86 2.33 -24.93
CA ILE A 223 -18.57 1.09 -24.61
C ILE A 223 -17.58 0.02 -24.13
N VAL A 224 -16.42 -0.12 -24.76
CA VAL A 224 -15.38 -1.09 -24.34
C VAL A 224 -14.90 -0.77 -22.92
N VAL A 225 -14.60 0.50 -22.63
CA VAL A 225 -14.22 0.94 -21.28
C VAL A 225 -15.34 0.68 -20.27
N LEU A 226 -16.58 0.98 -20.63
CA LEU A 226 -17.75 0.73 -19.79
C LEU A 226 -17.95 -0.78 -19.53
N ILE A 227 -17.83 -1.61 -20.56
CA ILE A 227 -17.95 -3.08 -20.45
C ILE A 227 -16.82 -3.63 -19.56
N LEU A 228 -15.57 -3.17 -19.76
CA LEU A 228 -14.44 -3.57 -18.92
C LEU A 228 -14.65 -3.13 -17.48
N SER A 229 -15.17 -1.92 -17.25
CA SER A 229 -15.50 -1.43 -15.90
C SER A 229 -16.62 -2.25 -15.24
N ILE A 230 -17.68 -2.56 -15.98
CA ILE A 230 -18.78 -3.41 -15.50
C ILE A 230 -18.29 -4.84 -15.25
N ALA A 231 -17.49 -5.40 -16.15
CA ALA A 231 -16.89 -6.72 -15.97
C ALA A 231 -15.97 -6.76 -14.74
N ALA A 232 -15.17 -5.71 -14.52
CA ALA A 232 -14.34 -5.55 -13.33
C ALA A 232 -15.22 -5.46 -12.06
N VAL A 233 -16.31 -4.68 -12.09
CA VAL A 233 -17.27 -4.57 -10.97
C VAL A 233 -17.91 -5.93 -10.67
N ILE A 234 -18.38 -6.65 -11.70
CA ILE A 234 -19.00 -7.97 -11.53
C ILE A 234 -17.98 -8.98 -11.02
N TYR A 235 -16.75 -8.96 -11.54
CA TYR A 235 -15.69 -9.86 -11.13
C TYR A 235 -15.21 -9.60 -9.69
N LEU A 236 -15.18 -8.34 -9.26
CA LEU A 236 -14.77 -7.94 -7.91
C LEU A 236 -15.93 -7.90 -6.90
N ASN A 237 -17.17 -7.98 -7.33
CA ASN A 237 -18.34 -7.97 -6.46
C ASN A 237 -18.36 -9.15 -5.45
N PRO A 238 -17.89 -10.37 -5.80
CA PRO A 238 -17.70 -11.45 -4.81
C PRO A 238 -16.66 -11.12 -3.74
N LEU A 239 -15.68 -10.25 -4.08
CA LEU A 239 -14.63 -9.81 -3.15
C LEU A 239 -15.09 -8.69 -2.21
N ASN A 240 -16.14 -7.96 -2.58
CA ASN A 240 -16.79 -6.90 -1.79
C ASN A 240 -18.09 -7.32 -1.11
N SER A 241 -18.65 -8.47 -1.48
CA SER A 241 -19.72 -9.03 -0.67
C SER A 241 -19.09 -9.41 0.68
N LYS A 242 -19.41 -8.67 1.73
CA LYS A 242 -19.47 -9.24 3.07
C LYS A 242 -20.56 -10.32 3.01
N ASN A 243 -20.24 -11.43 2.34
CA ASN A 243 -20.94 -12.67 2.65
C ASN A 243 -20.77 -12.85 4.14
N SER A 244 -21.81 -13.28 4.81
CA SER A 244 -21.84 -13.50 6.26
C SER A 244 -20.66 -14.34 6.80
N ASP A 245 -19.87 -14.96 5.93
CA ASP A 245 -18.79 -15.91 6.22
C ASP A 245 -17.46 -15.56 5.52
N SER A 246 -17.11 -14.28 5.41
CA SER A 246 -15.76 -13.86 4.98
C SER A 246 -15.02 -13.17 6.10
N LEU A 247 -13.69 -13.38 6.17
CA LEU A 247 -12.79 -12.68 7.09
C LEU A 247 -11.56 -12.15 6.37
N VAL A 248 -10.94 -11.12 6.93
CA VAL A 248 -9.82 -10.41 6.34
C VAL A 248 -8.53 -10.75 7.10
N VAL A 249 -7.58 -11.39 6.42
CA VAL A 249 -6.22 -11.59 6.91
C VAL A 249 -5.31 -10.51 6.34
N ALA A 250 -4.61 -9.80 7.22
CA ALA A 250 -3.70 -8.72 6.86
C ALA A 250 -2.23 -9.08 7.12
N SER A 251 -1.32 -8.37 6.47
CA SER A 251 0.11 -8.46 6.76
C SER A 251 0.83 -7.12 6.62
N LYS A 252 1.94 -6.97 7.36
CA LYS A 252 2.92 -5.90 7.17
C LYS A 252 3.68 -6.11 5.84
N PRO A 253 4.43 -5.11 5.35
CA PRO A 253 5.07 -5.17 4.03
C PRO A 253 6.46 -5.84 4.06
N THR A 254 6.55 -7.07 4.59
CA THR A 254 7.79 -7.87 4.57
C THR A 254 7.55 -9.28 4.08
N SER A 255 8.58 -9.94 3.55
CA SER A 255 8.49 -11.33 3.06
C SER A 255 7.98 -12.28 4.14
N GLU A 256 8.50 -12.17 5.34
CA GLU A 256 8.08 -12.92 6.53
C GLU A 256 6.58 -12.79 6.78
N GLN A 257 6.08 -11.56 6.79
CA GLN A 257 4.69 -11.27 7.06
C GLN A 257 3.76 -11.75 5.93
N PHE A 258 4.22 -11.74 4.67
CA PHE A 258 3.48 -12.35 3.56
C PHE A 258 3.36 -13.88 3.72
N ILE A 259 4.44 -14.54 4.15
CA ILE A 259 4.44 -15.98 4.41
C ILE A 259 3.49 -16.30 5.55
N LEU A 260 3.59 -15.58 6.67
CA LEU A 260 2.73 -15.80 7.85
C LEU A 260 1.26 -15.52 7.56
N GLY A 261 0.96 -14.47 6.79
CA GLY A 261 -0.39 -14.18 6.31
C GLY A 261 -0.95 -15.31 5.45
N GLU A 262 -0.14 -15.89 4.56
CA GLU A 262 -0.55 -17.04 3.74
C GLU A 262 -0.72 -18.32 4.58
N ILE A 263 0.15 -18.57 5.56
CA ILE A 263 0.00 -19.70 6.49
C ILE A 263 -1.35 -19.62 7.21
N ILE A 264 -1.72 -18.44 7.74
CA ILE A 264 -3.00 -18.21 8.41
C ILE A 264 -4.16 -18.40 7.42
N ALA A 265 -4.09 -17.76 6.26
CA ALA A 265 -5.16 -17.81 5.27
C ALA A 265 -5.43 -19.24 4.78
N GLN A 266 -4.37 -19.97 4.40
CA GLN A 266 -4.48 -21.35 3.91
C GLN A 266 -4.89 -22.32 5.05
N THR A 267 -4.46 -22.09 6.29
CA THR A 267 -4.92 -22.89 7.43
C THR A 267 -6.42 -22.78 7.62
N ILE A 268 -7.00 -21.58 7.45
CA ILE A 268 -8.45 -21.37 7.55
C ILE A 268 -9.17 -21.99 6.36
N GLU A 269 -8.73 -21.70 5.13
CA GLU A 269 -9.36 -22.19 3.89
C GLU A 269 -9.30 -23.73 3.76
N ASP A 270 -8.21 -24.36 4.19
CA ASP A 270 -8.06 -25.82 4.15
C ASP A 270 -8.98 -26.57 5.14
N ASN A 271 -9.48 -25.88 6.20
CA ASN A 271 -10.20 -26.52 7.30
C ASN A 271 -11.62 -25.98 7.50
N THR A 272 -12.03 -24.96 6.74
CA THR A 272 -13.35 -24.32 6.85
C THR A 272 -13.85 -23.88 5.48
N ASP A 273 -15.14 -23.57 5.38
CA ASP A 273 -15.75 -22.97 4.17
C ASP A 273 -15.69 -21.42 4.19
N ILE A 274 -14.93 -20.82 5.12
CA ILE A 274 -14.80 -19.38 5.28
C ILE A 274 -13.93 -18.81 4.16
N ILE A 275 -14.44 -17.78 3.47
CA ILE A 275 -13.70 -17.07 2.43
C ILE A 275 -12.69 -16.12 3.07
N VAL A 276 -11.39 -16.31 2.81
CA VAL A 276 -10.35 -15.44 3.33
C VAL A 276 -9.96 -14.36 2.32
N VAL A 277 -10.21 -13.11 2.70
CA VAL A 277 -9.77 -11.93 1.93
C VAL A 277 -8.37 -11.53 2.39
N ARG A 278 -7.41 -11.55 1.49
CA ARG A 278 -6.00 -11.21 1.76
C ARG A 278 -5.74 -9.73 1.54
N LYS A 279 -5.39 -9.00 2.60
CA LYS A 279 -4.92 -7.60 2.54
C LYS A 279 -3.46 -7.52 2.98
N PHE A 280 -2.57 -8.00 2.13
CA PHE A 280 -1.15 -8.11 2.44
C PHE A 280 -0.33 -6.90 2.02
N GLY A 281 0.72 -6.60 2.78
CA GLY A 281 1.68 -5.55 2.46
C GLY A 281 1.20 -4.15 2.81
N ILE A 282 0.44 -4.01 3.89
CA ILE A 282 -0.04 -2.69 4.35
C ILE A 282 1.15 -1.87 4.84
N GLY A 283 1.46 -0.78 4.11
CA GLY A 283 2.51 0.16 4.46
C GLY A 283 2.25 0.85 5.79
N GLY A 284 3.32 1.31 6.45
CA GLY A 284 3.24 1.84 7.82
C GLY A 284 3.10 0.76 8.90
N GLY A 285 3.04 -0.51 8.51
CA GLY A 285 3.06 -1.64 9.44
C GLY A 285 2.02 -1.53 10.56
N THR A 286 2.44 -1.71 11.80
CA THR A 286 1.57 -1.67 13.00
C THR A 286 0.79 -0.38 13.14
N THR A 287 1.38 0.76 12.78
CA THR A 287 0.74 2.09 12.88
C THR A 287 -0.55 2.17 12.06
N ASN A 288 -0.63 1.48 10.93
CA ASN A 288 -1.80 1.44 10.07
C ASN A 288 -2.69 0.20 10.32
N ILE A 289 -2.09 -0.95 10.60
CA ILE A 289 -2.82 -2.21 10.80
C ILE A 289 -3.60 -2.19 12.11
N HIS A 290 -2.99 -1.76 13.21
CA HIS A 290 -3.63 -1.81 14.53
C HIS A 290 -4.93 -0.97 14.61
N PRO A 291 -4.98 0.30 14.15
CA PRO A 291 -6.23 1.04 14.07
C PRO A 291 -7.27 0.38 13.14
N ALA A 292 -6.83 -0.26 12.03
CA ALA A 292 -7.72 -0.95 11.12
C ALA A 292 -8.30 -2.25 11.70
N MET A 293 -7.59 -2.91 12.62
CA MET A 293 -8.13 -4.01 13.44
C MET A 293 -9.23 -3.50 14.39
N ILE A 294 -8.99 -2.37 15.06
CA ILE A 294 -9.96 -1.76 15.98
C ILE A 294 -11.23 -1.30 15.24
N SER A 295 -11.10 -0.71 14.05
CA SER A 295 -12.23 -0.25 13.23
C SER A 295 -13.01 -1.39 12.56
N GLY A 296 -12.46 -2.63 12.53
CA GLY A 296 -13.08 -3.78 11.87
C GLY A 296 -12.84 -3.86 10.36
N ASP A 297 -11.89 -3.12 9.82
CA ASP A 297 -11.47 -3.22 8.42
C ASP A 297 -10.58 -4.45 8.16
N LEU A 298 -9.98 -4.99 9.23
CA LEU A 298 -9.12 -6.17 9.28
C LEU A 298 -9.54 -7.07 10.44
N ASP A 299 -9.33 -8.38 10.33
CA ASP A 299 -9.78 -9.34 11.32
C ASP A 299 -8.64 -10.11 12.00
N ILE A 300 -7.58 -10.47 11.25
CA ILE A 300 -6.44 -11.26 11.75
C ILE A 300 -5.14 -10.73 11.13
N TYR A 301 -4.08 -10.65 11.94
CA TYR A 301 -2.70 -10.38 11.47
C TYR A 301 -1.67 -10.96 12.44
N VAL A 302 -0.40 -10.91 12.06
CA VAL A 302 0.72 -11.28 12.94
C VAL A 302 1.38 -10.02 13.50
N GLU A 303 1.53 -9.99 14.83
CA GLU A 303 2.22 -8.91 15.55
C GLU A 303 3.37 -9.47 16.38
N TYR A 304 4.29 -8.61 16.76
CA TYR A 304 5.43 -8.94 17.61
C TYR A 304 5.25 -8.37 19.01
N THR A 305 5.59 -9.17 20.04
CA THR A 305 5.37 -8.80 21.45
C THR A 305 6.02 -7.48 21.83
N GLY A 306 7.27 -7.26 21.40
CA GLY A 306 7.99 -6.00 21.66
C GLY A 306 7.32 -4.79 21.00
N THR A 307 6.89 -4.91 19.73
CA THR A 307 6.17 -3.85 19.02
C THR A 307 4.83 -3.54 19.69
N ALA A 308 4.10 -4.59 20.07
CA ALA A 308 2.82 -4.44 20.76
C ALA A 308 2.97 -3.72 22.10
N TRP A 309 4.00 -4.03 22.85
CA TRP A 309 4.25 -3.43 24.16
C TRP A 309 4.73 -1.99 24.05
N LEU A 310 5.76 -1.74 23.23
CA LEU A 310 6.44 -0.45 23.17
C LEU A 310 5.71 0.58 22.30
N ASN A 311 5.12 0.15 21.17
CA ASN A 311 4.55 1.09 20.19
C ASN A 311 3.03 1.16 20.22
N VAL A 312 2.34 0.06 20.59
CA VAL A 312 0.86 0.07 20.66
C VAL A 312 0.38 0.45 22.03
N LEU A 313 0.96 -0.15 23.07
CA LEU A 313 0.62 0.17 24.47
C LEU A 313 1.36 1.39 24.99
N GLU A 314 2.47 1.77 24.36
CA GLU A 314 3.38 2.86 24.79
C GLU A 314 3.88 2.67 26.24
N GLU A 315 4.03 1.40 26.64
CA GLU A 315 4.48 1.03 27.97
C GLU A 315 6.00 0.86 28.03
N LYS A 316 6.58 1.21 29.18
CA LYS A 316 8.01 0.97 29.44
C LYS A 316 8.27 -0.53 29.56
N LEU A 317 9.46 -0.95 29.10
CA LEU A 317 9.88 -2.35 29.24
C LEU A 317 9.86 -2.77 30.72
N PRO A 318 9.36 -3.97 31.00
CA PRO A 318 9.45 -4.56 32.33
C PRO A 318 10.90 -4.77 32.76
N PRO A 319 11.18 -4.93 34.06
CA PRO A 319 12.49 -5.34 34.55
C PRO A 319 12.99 -6.59 33.78
N ASN A 320 14.25 -6.60 33.38
CA ASN A 320 14.89 -7.66 32.57
C ASN A 320 14.42 -7.75 31.11
N ASN A 321 13.72 -6.74 30.58
CA ASN A 321 13.21 -6.70 29.19
C ASN A 321 12.30 -7.90 28.83
N GLN A 322 11.65 -8.53 29.83
CA GLN A 322 10.79 -9.69 29.63
C GLN A 322 9.31 -9.28 29.65
N ILE A 323 8.69 -9.28 28.48
CA ILE A 323 7.25 -9.07 28.33
C ILE A 323 6.54 -10.39 28.61
N LYS A 324 5.67 -10.41 29.65
CA LYS A 324 4.86 -11.60 29.94
C LYS A 324 3.69 -11.65 28.97
N PHE A 325 3.63 -12.73 28.18
CA PHE A 325 2.61 -12.94 27.16
C PHE A 325 1.18 -12.83 27.69
N GLU A 326 0.91 -13.42 28.87
CA GLU A 326 -0.41 -13.41 29.51
C GLU A 326 -0.88 -11.98 29.82
N ASN A 327 0.03 -11.12 30.32
CA ASN A 327 -0.28 -9.72 30.62
C ASN A 327 -0.59 -8.95 29.33
N LEU A 328 0.23 -9.13 28.30
CA LEU A 328 0.03 -8.51 26.99
C LEU A 328 -1.34 -8.90 26.42
N ASN A 329 -1.66 -10.19 26.43
CA ASN A 329 -2.93 -10.69 25.92
C ASN A 329 -4.14 -10.15 26.69
N THR A 330 -4.06 -10.10 28.03
CA THR A 330 -5.12 -9.53 28.87
C THR A 330 -5.37 -8.06 28.54
N ILE A 331 -4.31 -7.25 28.43
CA ILE A 331 -4.44 -5.82 28.10
C ILE A 331 -5.06 -5.63 26.70
N TYR A 332 -4.65 -6.44 25.72
CA TYR A 332 -5.20 -6.37 24.37
C TYR A 332 -6.68 -6.71 24.32
N GLN A 333 -7.10 -7.72 25.08
CA GLN A 333 -8.53 -8.10 25.17
C GLN A 333 -9.37 -7.00 25.82
N GLU A 334 -8.91 -6.43 26.94
CA GLU A 334 -9.65 -5.41 27.68
C GLU A 334 -9.72 -4.08 26.91
N LYS A 335 -8.58 -3.62 26.38
CA LYS A 335 -8.43 -2.28 25.80
C LYS A 335 -8.93 -2.21 24.36
N PHE A 336 -8.68 -3.25 23.55
CA PHE A 336 -8.86 -3.21 22.10
C PHE A 336 -9.85 -4.24 21.56
N LYS A 337 -10.33 -5.18 22.40
CA LYS A 337 -11.13 -6.33 21.96
C LYS A 337 -10.40 -7.20 20.94
N LEU A 338 -9.08 -7.27 21.07
CA LEU A 338 -8.19 -8.11 20.28
C LEU A 338 -7.61 -9.22 21.17
N LYS A 339 -7.48 -10.42 20.63
CA LYS A 339 -6.95 -11.60 21.34
C LYS A 339 -5.72 -12.14 20.63
N TRP A 340 -4.67 -12.43 21.40
CA TRP A 340 -3.52 -13.16 20.92
C TRP A 340 -3.79 -14.66 21.03
N LEU A 341 -3.67 -15.41 19.90
CA LEU A 341 -4.00 -16.83 19.81
C LEU A 341 -2.83 -17.74 20.15
N GLY A 342 -1.66 -17.18 20.45
CA GLY A 342 -0.44 -17.89 20.78
C GLY A 342 0.78 -17.32 20.07
N LEU A 343 1.94 -17.65 20.57
CA LEU A 343 3.23 -17.32 19.96
C LEU A 343 3.62 -18.40 18.96
N LEU A 344 4.20 -18.02 17.82
CA LEU A 344 4.54 -18.94 16.73
C LEU A 344 5.81 -19.75 16.98
N GLY A 345 6.71 -19.28 17.90
CA GLY A 345 7.91 -19.99 18.32
C GLY A 345 9.22 -19.39 17.82
N PHE A 346 9.20 -18.20 17.17
CA PHE A 346 10.40 -17.49 16.76
C PHE A 346 10.43 -16.07 17.28
N ASN A 347 11.64 -15.54 17.40
CA ASN A 347 11.92 -14.17 17.82
C ASN A 347 12.54 -13.39 16.65
N ASN A 348 11.87 -12.32 16.20
CA ASN A 348 12.36 -11.44 15.16
C ASN A 348 12.83 -10.11 15.77
N THR A 349 14.00 -10.15 16.43
CA THR A 349 14.57 -8.96 17.07
C THR A 349 15.53 -8.23 16.13
N TYR A 350 15.78 -6.96 16.44
CA TYR A 350 16.81 -6.18 15.78
C TYR A 350 18.21 -6.73 16.08
N GLY A 351 19.10 -6.62 15.10
CA GLY A 351 20.50 -6.92 15.21
C GLY A 351 21.36 -5.89 14.45
N LEU A 352 22.64 -5.83 14.78
CA LEU A 352 23.63 -5.14 13.95
C LEU A 352 24.50 -6.19 13.28
N ALA A 353 24.73 -6.05 11.99
CA ALA A 353 25.56 -6.95 11.22
C ALA A 353 26.65 -6.20 10.45
N ILE A 354 27.78 -6.91 10.27
CA ILE A 354 28.95 -6.44 9.52
C ILE A 354 29.44 -7.56 8.60
N SER A 355 30.40 -7.27 7.72
CA SER A 355 31.06 -8.33 6.95
C SER A 355 31.80 -9.32 7.85
N LYS A 356 31.74 -10.62 7.54
CA LYS A 356 32.54 -11.66 8.23
C LYS A 356 34.05 -11.46 8.11
N SER A 357 34.52 -10.62 7.19
CA SER A 357 35.94 -10.21 7.10
C SER A 357 36.46 -9.53 8.37
N HIS A 358 35.57 -8.86 9.12
CA HIS A 358 35.91 -8.23 10.41
C HIS A 358 35.87 -9.25 11.55
N THR A 359 36.84 -10.20 11.56
CA THR A 359 36.89 -11.31 12.53
C THR A 359 37.05 -10.86 13.99
N GLN A 360 37.60 -9.66 14.21
CA GLN A 360 37.93 -9.09 15.54
C GLN A 360 36.73 -8.35 16.19
N ILE A 361 35.58 -8.31 15.57
CA ILE A 361 34.37 -7.65 16.09
C ILE A 361 33.27 -8.72 16.19
N SER A 362 32.80 -9.01 17.40
CA SER A 362 31.79 -10.05 17.65
C SER A 362 30.63 -9.57 18.51
N THR A 363 30.81 -8.41 19.20
CA THR A 363 29.81 -7.83 20.08
C THR A 363 29.54 -6.37 19.72
N TYR A 364 28.44 -5.82 20.23
CA TYR A 364 28.13 -4.40 20.06
C TYR A 364 29.16 -3.52 20.79
N SER A 365 29.64 -3.94 21.96
CA SER A 365 30.70 -3.21 22.66
C SER A 365 31.99 -3.11 21.84
N GLU A 366 32.42 -4.22 21.23
CA GLU A 366 33.60 -4.23 20.34
C GLU A 366 33.39 -3.40 19.07
N LEU A 367 32.17 -3.37 18.53
CA LEU A 367 31.84 -2.48 17.41
C LEU A 367 31.91 -1.02 17.84
N ALA A 368 31.37 -0.65 19.01
CA ALA A 368 31.40 0.72 19.50
C ALA A 368 32.82 1.28 19.64
N GLU A 369 33.79 0.43 19.98
CA GLU A 369 35.22 0.85 20.07
C GLU A 369 35.86 1.07 18.70
N LYS A 370 35.34 0.47 17.62
CA LYS A 370 36.00 0.41 16.30
C LYS A 370 35.18 1.04 15.18
N CYS A 371 34.00 1.56 15.47
CA CYS A 371 33.07 2.01 14.43
C CYS A 371 33.35 3.40 13.85
N SER A 372 34.40 4.09 14.30
CA SER A 372 34.77 5.44 13.82
C SER A 372 35.06 5.51 12.31
N ASP A 373 35.45 4.40 11.72
CA ASP A 373 35.70 4.30 10.27
C ASP A 373 34.51 3.70 9.48
N PHE A 374 33.48 3.23 10.18
CA PHE A 374 32.33 2.54 9.58
C PHE A 374 31.23 3.52 9.19
N THR A 375 30.67 3.36 7.99
CA THR A 375 29.38 3.91 7.60
C THR A 375 28.30 2.92 8.02
N PHE A 376 27.37 3.35 8.88
CA PHE A 376 26.23 2.55 9.32
C PHE A 376 24.99 2.92 8.53
N GLY A 377 24.39 1.95 7.85
CA GLY A 377 23.14 2.10 7.11
C GLY A 377 22.02 1.36 7.80
N ALA A 378 20.85 2.01 7.94
CA ALA A 378 19.67 1.41 8.54
C ALA A 378 18.37 1.98 7.96
N GLU A 379 17.25 1.30 8.25
CA GLU A 379 15.93 1.79 7.90
C GLU A 379 15.56 3.06 8.70
N PHE A 380 14.64 3.87 8.15
CA PHE A 380 14.19 5.11 8.78
C PHE A 380 13.69 4.90 10.21
N ASP A 381 12.83 3.90 10.42
CA ASP A 381 12.25 3.59 11.74
C ASP A 381 13.33 3.23 12.77
N PHE A 382 14.44 2.61 12.35
CA PHE A 382 15.53 2.25 13.24
C PHE A 382 16.24 3.47 13.83
N PHE A 383 16.32 4.57 13.07
CA PHE A 383 16.91 5.81 13.56
C PHE A 383 15.96 6.67 14.39
N GLU A 384 14.63 6.51 14.22
CA GLU A 384 13.64 7.35 14.89
C GLU A 384 13.08 6.73 16.18
N ARG A 385 12.91 5.41 16.21
CA ARG A 385 12.28 4.73 17.33
C ARG A 385 13.16 4.74 18.58
N SER A 386 12.59 5.08 19.72
CA SER A 386 13.28 5.11 21.02
C SER A 386 13.81 3.73 21.47
N ASP A 387 13.17 2.64 20.99
CA ASP A 387 13.57 1.24 21.25
C ASP A 387 14.60 0.70 20.25
N ALA A 388 15.08 1.54 19.32
CA ALA A 388 16.09 1.19 18.33
C ALA A 388 17.38 2.04 18.51
N PHE A 389 17.91 2.69 17.47
CA PHE A 389 19.20 3.33 17.50
C PHE A 389 19.36 4.45 18.57
N PRO A 390 18.37 5.33 18.83
CA PRO A 390 18.50 6.36 19.86
C PRO A 390 18.80 5.75 21.25
N GLY A 391 18.00 4.80 21.69
CA GLY A 391 18.23 4.15 22.98
C GLY A 391 19.43 3.18 22.97
N LEU A 392 19.71 2.55 21.82
CA LEU A 392 20.89 1.72 21.65
C LEU A 392 22.18 2.53 21.84
N LYS A 393 22.22 3.75 21.30
CA LYS A 393 23.37 4.68 21.42
C LYS A 393 23.60 5.14 22.86
N GLU A 394 22.56 5.21 23.70
CA GLU A 394 22.71 5.51 25.12
C GLU A 394 23.43 4.36 25.87
N LYS A 395 23.19 3.12 25.45
CA LYS A 395 23.77 1.93 26.08
C LYS A 395 25.14 1.54 25.52
N TYR A 396 25.32 1.77 24.22
CA TYR A 396 26.57 1.53 23.48
C TYR A 396 27.02 2.85 22.83
N PRO A 397 28.18 3.43 23.20
CA PRO A 397 28.59 4.76 22.74
C PRO A 397 29.10 4.72 21.28
N PHE A 398 28.25 4.33 20.34
CA PHE A 398 28.59 4.27 18.92
C PHE A 398 28.94 5.65 18.37
N GLN A 399 30.07 5.75 17.68
CA GLN A 399 30.56 6.94 16.98
C GLN A 399 30.91 6.56 15.53
N PHE A 400 29.88 6.21 14.76
CA PHE A 400 30.04 5.89 13.35
C PHE A 400 30.55 7.09 12.55
N LYS A 401 31.39 6.84 11.54
CA LYS A 401 31.86 7.84 10.59
C LYS A 401 30.73 8.57 9.91
N LYS A 402 29.71 7.81 9.49
CA LYS A 402 28.50 8.30 8.82
C LYS A 402 27.31 7.42 9.16
N LEU A 403 26.14 8.04 9.25
CA LEU A 403 24.85 7.37 9.33
C LEU A 403 24.11 7.59 8.01
N GLU A 404 23.60 6.52 7.40
CA GLU A 404 22.84 6.53 6.16
C GLU A 404 21.45 5.96 6.39
N GLU A 405 20.45 6.82 6.23
CA GLU A 405 19.05 6.42 6.31
C GLU A 405 18.55 5.96 4.94
N MET A 406 17.86 4.84 4.89
CA MET A 406 17.36 4.29 3.64
C MET A 406 16.11 3.42 3.84
N ASP A 407 15.43 3.10 2.72
CA ASP A 407 14.35 2.12 2.75
C ASP A 407 14.88 0.73 3.15
N ILE A 408 14.08 0.01 3.95
CA ILE A 408 14.40 -1.33 4.49
C ILE A 408 14.90 -2.32 3.40
N ASN A 409 14.36 -2.21 2.17
CA ASN A 409 14.69 -3.11 1.08
C ASN A 409 15.99 -2.73 0.36
N LEU A 410 16.50 -1.52 0.56
CA LEU A 410 17.71 -1.02 -0.09
C LEU A 410 18.96 -1.24 0.73
N ARG A 411 18.85 -1.47 2.04
CA ARG A 411 20.00 -1.59 2.96
C ARG A 411 20.96 -2.72 2.59
N TYR A 412 20.44 -3.86 2.18
CA TYR A 412 21.26 -4.99 1.76
C TYR A 412 21.99 -4.77 0.44
N GLN A 413 21.34 -4.07 -0.50
CA GLN A 413 21.98 -3.68 -1.77
C GLN A 413 23.10 -2.65 -1.53
N ALA A 414 22.88 -1.69 -0.62
CA ALA A 414 23.90 -0.72 -0.23
C ALA A 414 25.10 -1.41 0.44
N PHE A 415 24.86 -2.42 1.27
CA PHE A 415 25.90 -3.23 1.89
C PHE A 415 26.69 -4.05 0.84
N GLU A 416 26.00 -4.74 -0.06
CA GLU A 416 26.62 -5.51 -1.15
C GLU A 416 27.49 -4.64 -2.06
N GLN A 417 27.07 -3.40 -2.32
CA GLN A 417 27.83 -2.41 -3.11
C GLN A 417 28.97 -1.74 -2.33
N GLY A 418 29.18 -2.09 -1.06
CA GLY A 418 30.23 -1.49 -0.23
C GLY A 418 30.00 -0.02 0.10
N LYS A 419 28.76 0.47 0.05
CA LYS A 419 28.40 1.85 0.41
C LYS A 419 28.23 2.04 1.91
N ILE A 420 27.96 0.97 2.62
CA ILE A 420 27.85 0.89 4.08
C ILE A 420 28.67 -0.30 4.59
N ASP A 421 29.23 -0.18 5.77
CA ASP A 421 30.10 -1.18 6.40
C ASP A 421 29.38 -1.98 7.49
N ALA A 422 28.38 -1.37 8.10
CA ALA A 422 27.50 -1.98 9.08
C ALA A 422 26.05 -1.72 8.70
N VAL A 423 25.16 -2.65 9.03
CA VAL A 423 23.74 -2.61 8.69
C VAL A 423 22.89 -3.13 9.83
N ASP A 424 21.72 -2.55 10.03
CA ASP A 424 20.66 -3.13 10.86
C ASP A 424 20.08 -4.38 10.18
N VAL A 425 19.76 -5.38 10.95
CA VAL A 425 19.14 -6.63 10.46
C VAL A 425 18.03 -7.08 11.41
N PHE A 426 17.11 -7.86 10.90
CA PHE A 426 16.25 -8.67 11.73
C PHE A 426 16.82 -10.10 11.81
N THR A 427 16.74 -10.71 12.98
CA THR A 427 17.34 -12.04 13.21
C THR A 427 16.79 -13.15 12.31
N THR A 428 15.66 -12.93 11.66
CA THR A 428 15.04 -13.84 10.68
C THR A 428 15.34 -13.49 9.22
N ASP A 429 16.15 -12.45 8.95
CA ASP A 429 16.43 -12.01 7.58
C ASP A 429 17.22 -13.04 6.76
N ALA A 430 16.71 -13.37 5.59
CA ALA A 430 17.34 -14.27 4.63
C ALA A 430 18.72 -13.80 4.14
N GLN A 431 18.90 -12.47 4.08
CA GLN A 431 20.11 -11.84 3.56
C GLN A 431 21.31 -12.04 4.47
N ILE A 432 21.11 -12.36 5.75
CA ILE A 432 22.20 -12.70 6.68
C ILE A 432 23.04 -13.86 6.10
N LYS A 433 22.37 -14.90 5.60
CA LYS A 433 23.03 -16.05 4.99
C LYS A 433 23.50 -15.75 3.57
N ASN A 434 22.70 -15.08 2.78
CA ASN A 434 22.96 -14.77 1.38
C ASN A 434 24.21 -13.88 1.20
N LEU A 435 24.34 -12.82 1.99
CA LEU A 435 25.45 -11.87 1.95
C LEU A 435 26.59 -12.23 2.91
N ASN A 436 26.53 -13.41 3.53
CA ASN A 436 27.55 -13.87 4.47
C ASN A 436 27.83 -12.84 5.58
N LEU A 437 26.76 -12.26 6.14
CA LEU A 437 26.84 -11.29 7.21
C LEU A 437 27.20 -11.94 8.54
N LYS A 438 27.90 -11.21 9.40
CA LYS A 438 28.14 -11.55 10.79
C LYS A 438 27.23 -10.70 11.66
N VAL A 439 26.18 -11.32 12.21
CA VAL A 439 25.33 -10.67 13.21
C VAL A 439 26.11 -10.61 14.53
N LEU A 440 26.20 -9.41 15.09
CA LEU A 440 26.93 -9.16 16.33
C LEU A 440 26.05 -9.48 17.54
N LYS A 441 26.67 -9.89 18.63
CA LYS A 441 25.98 -10.18 19.88
C LYS A 441 25.69 -8.87 20.64
N ASP A 442 24.43 -8.69 21.04
CA ASP A 442 24.00 -7.65 21.99
C ASP A 442 24.44 -8.07 23.41
N ASP A 443 25.69 -7.77 23.78
CA ASP A 443 26.33 -8.22 25.03
C ASP A 443 25.79 -7.52 26.28
N LYS A 444 25.03 -6.43 26.14
CA LYS A 444 24.34 -5.76 27.25
C LYS A 444 22.82 -6.02 27.26
N ASN A 445 22.30 -6.89 26.38
CA ASN A 445 20.89 -7.24 26.27
C ASN A 445 19.99 -6.00 26.21
N TYR A 446 20.23 -5.16 25.21
CA TYR A 446 19.46 -3.94 25.00
C TYR A 446 18.08 -4.26 24.39
N PHE A 447 18.05 -5.06 23.32
CA PHE A 447 16.82 -5.37 22.63
C PHE A 447 15.93 -6.31 23.43
N PRO A 448 14.62 -6.02 23.55
CA PRO A 448 13.66 -6.96 24.12
C PRO A 448 13.38 -8.11 23.15
N SER A 449 12.59 -9.08 23.62
CA SER A 449 12.06 -10.13 22.75
C SER A 449 10.94 -9.57 21.86
N TYR A 450 10.99 -9.90 20.56
CA TYR A 450 9.98 -9.63 19.56
C TYR A 450 9.42 -10.97 19.03
N GLU A 451 8.80 -11.75 19.93
CA GLU A 451 8.17 -13.02 19.54
C GLU A 451 6.92 -12.75 18.69
N ALA A 452 6.84 -13.43 17.56
CA ALA A 452 5.69 -13.33 16.66
C ALA A 452 4.49 -14.10 17.20
N GLY A 453 3.32 -13.47 17.14
CA GLY A 453 2.06 -14.10 17.54
C GLY A 453 0.88 -13.66 16.69
N ILE A 454 -0.14 -14.49 16.61
CA ILE A 454 -1.35 -14.23 15.85
C ILE A 454 -2.31 -13.41 16.68
N VAL A 455 -2.74 -12.26 16.16
CA VAL A 455 -3.73 -11.37 16.78
C VAL A 455 -5.02 -11.38 15.97
N ALA A 456 -6.15 -11.64 16.63
CA ALA A 456 -7.47 -11.69 16.02
C ALA A 456 -8.47 -10.84 16.80
N ARG A 457 -9.50 -10.34 16.13
CA ARG A 457 -10.63 -9.65 16.75
C ARG A 457 -11.49 -10.66 17.52
N GLN A 458 -11.89 -10.30 18.75
CA GLN A 458 -12.76 -11.17 19.57
C GLN A 458 -14.09 -11.46 18.87
N GLU A 459 -14.68 -10.45 18.21
CA GLU A 459 -15.94 -10.59 17.45
C GLU A 459 -15.88 -11.72 16.40
N ILE A 460 -14.73 -11.86 15.70
CA ILE A 460 -14.55 -12.93 14.70
C ILE A 460 -14.42 -14.29 15.37
N LEU A 461 -13.74 -14.37 16.50
CA LEU A 461 -13.60 -15.62 17.26
C LEU A 461 -14.91 -16.05 17.92
N GLU A 462 -15.76 -15.11 18.31
CA GLU A 462 -17.11 -15.40 18.80
C GLU A 462 -18.03 -15.91 17.70
N LYS A 463 -17.90 -15.35 16.47
CA LYS A 463 -18.66 -15.76 15.30
C LYS A 463 -18.18 -17.10 14.73
N HIS A 464 -16.88 -17.37 14.79
CA HIS A 464 -16.18 -18.52 14.23
C HIS A 464 -15.23 -19.15 15.28
N PRO A 465 -15.75 -19.83 16.31
CA PRO A 465 -14.93 -20.39 17.40
C PRO A 465 -13.89 -21.42 16.95
N GLU A 466 -14.13 -22.09 15.82
CA GLU A 466 -13.22 -23.05 15.21
C GLU A 466 -11.88 -22.42 14.81
N ILE A 467 -11.87 -21.13 14.40
CA ILE A 467 -10.66 -20.41 14.00
C ILE A 467 -9.65 -20.32 15.13
N GLU A 468 -10.11 -20.06 16.34
CA GLU A 468 -9.23 -19.98 17.51
C GLU A 468 -8.43 -21.28 17.68
N LYS A 469 -9.10 -22.42 17.63
CA LYS A 469 -8.47 -23.74 17.78
C LYS A 469 -7.52 -24.03 16.62
N LEU A 470 -7.93 -23.74 15.37
CA LEU A 470 -7.13 -23.99 14.17
C LEU A 470 -5.81 -23.19 14.22
N LEU A 471 -5.89 -21.91 14.53
CA LEU A 471 -4.71 -21.04 14.57
C LEU A 471 -3.85 -21.27 15.80
N PHE A 472 -4.44 -21.69 16.93
CA PHE A 472 -3.67 -22.10 18.10
C PHE A 472 -2.76 -23.31 17.84
N ASN A 473 -3.13 -24.21 16.92
CA ASN A 473 -2.29 -25.35 16.53
C ASN A 473 -0.97 -24.92 15.85
N LEU A 474 -0.85 -23.66 15.41
CA LEU A 474 0.40 -23.09 14.86
C LEU A 474 1.36 -22.62 15.96
N LYS A 475 0.94 -22.64 17.24
CA LYS A 475 1.77 -22.27 18.37
C LYS A 475 3.04 -23.12 18.42
N ASP A 476 4.19 -22.46 18.58
CA ASP A 476 5.54 -23.05 18.71
C ASP A 476 5.95 -23.96 17.52
N LYS A 477 5.30 -23.79 16.35
CA LYS A 477 5.58 -24.60 15.14
C LYS A 477 6.65 -24.01 14.22
N ILE A 478 7.07 -22.76 14.42
CA ILE A 478 8.04 -22.08 13.56
C ILE A 478 9.22 -21.63 14.43
N SER A 479 10.38 -22.30 14.32
CA SER A 479 11.61 -21.81 14.98
C SER A 479 12.20 -20.62 14.20
N THR A 480 13.14 -19.89 14.82
CA THR A 480 13.86 -18.79 14.15
C THR A 480 14.60 -19.28 12.90
N GLU A 481 15.24 -20.44 12.98
CA GLU A 481 15.93 -21.07 11.84
C GLU A 481 14.94 -21.45 10.74
N LYS A 482 13.77 -21.97 11.12
CA LYS A 482 12.71 -22.30 10.13
C LYS A 482 12.21 -21.04 9.46
N MET A 483 12.02 -19.95 10.19
CA MET A 483 11.59 -18.67 9.59
C MET A 483 12.64 -18.11 8.63
N GLN A 484 13.94 -18.20 8.97
CA GLN A 484 15.03 -17.85 8.04
C GLN A 484 14.98 -18.69 6.75
N GLU A 485 14.72 -20.01 6.84
CA GLU A 485 14.57 -20.87 5.65
C GLU A 485 13.38 -20.44 4.79
N LEU A 486 12.23 -20.14 5.41
CA LEU A 486 11.04 -19.69 4.69
C LEU A 486 11.28 -18.34 3.99
N ASN A 487 11.92 -17.39 4.69
CA ASN A 487 12.30 -16.10 4.12
C ASN A 487 13.30 -16.27 2.97
N TYR A 488 14.28 -17.16 3.11
CA TYR A 488 15.26 -17.48 2.07
C TYR A 488 14.58 -18.04 0.80
N ALA A 489 13.60 -18.90 0.96
CA ALA A 489 12.84 -19.44 -0.17
C ALA A 489 12.10 -18.34 -0.96
N VAL A 490 11.60 -17.30 -0.28
CA VAL A 490 10.94 -16.17 -0.95
C VAL A 490 11.94 -15.18 -1.54
N GLU A 491 12.93 -14.76 -0.74
CA GLU A 491 13.79 -13.63 -1.10
C GLU A 491 14.93 -14.03 -2.03
N VAL A 492 15.48 -15.23 -1.89
CA VAL A 492 16.64 -15.71 -2.64
C VAL A 492 16.21 -16.67 -3.75
N GLU A 493 15.41 -17.70 -3.42
CA GLU A 493 14.93 -18.68 -4.40
C GLU A 493 13.75 -18.18 -5.24
N LYS A 494 13.19 -16.98 -4.90
CA LYS A 494 12.10 -16.32 -5.63
C LYS A 494 10.78 -17.10 -5.69
N LYS A 495 10.56 -18.02 -4.76
CA LYS A 495 9.28 -18.72 -4.60
C LYS A 495 8.19 -17.76 -4.14
N SER A 496 6.93 -18.05 -4.46
CA SER A 496 5.83 -17.22 -3.94
C SER A 496 5.58 -17.49 -2.46
N PRO A 497 5.23 -16.47 -1.65
CA PRO A 497 4.85 -16.69 -0.25
C PRO A 497 3.74 -17.74 -0.09
N ALA A 498 2.76 -17.78 -1.01
CA ALA A 498 1.70 -18.78 -0.99
C ALA A 498 2.22 -20.21 -1.21
N GLU A 499 3.17 -20.40 -2.12
CA GLU A 499 3.82 -21.71 -2.35
C GLU A 499 4.65 -22.14 -1.13
N VAL A 500 5.42 -21.21 -0.54
CA VAL A 500 6.25 -21.47 0.64
C VAL A 500 5.37 -21.85 1.84
N ALA A 501 4.27 -21.11 2.05
CA ALA A 501 3.30 -21.41 3.10
C ALA A 501 2.65 -22.79 2.91
N LYS A 502 2.23 -23.13 1.68
CA LYS A 502 1.64 -24.42 1.35
C LYS A 502 2.60 -25.59 1.63
N ASN A 503 3.85 -25.45 1.22
CA ASN A 503 4.88 -26.47 1.45
C ASN A 503 5.16 -26.64 2.95
N PHE A 504 5.20 -25.55 3.71
CA PHE A 504 5.35 -25.59 5.17
C PHE A 504 4.18 -26.34 5.83
N LEU A 505 2.92 -26.00 5.49
CA LEU A 505 1.73 -26.64 6.05
C LEU A 505 1.64 -28.13 5.71
N ASN A 506 2.01 -28.51 4.47
CA ASN A 506 2.07 -29.92 4.08
C ASN A 506 3.11 -30.70 4.89
N ASN A 507 4.27 -30.10 5.15
CA ASN A 507 5.31 -30.73 5.98
C ASN A 507 4.83 -30.91 7.42
N LEU A 508 4.13 -29.93 8.01
CA LEU A 508 3.55 -30.05 9.35
C LEU A 508 2.52 -31.19 9.43
N LYS A 509 1.62 -31.30 8.43
CA LYS A 509 0.65 -32.41 8.37
C LYS A 509 1.34 -33.79 8.36
N ASN A 510 2.40 -33.91 7.53
CA ASN A 510 3.17 -35.15 7.44
C ASN A 510 3.96 -35.50 8.74
N GLU A 511 4.40 -34.51 9.49
CA GLU A 511 5.08 -34.71 10.80
C GLU A 511 4.10 -35.12 11.89
N ASP A 512 2.89 -34.57 11.90
CA ASP A 512 1.85 -34.91 12.88
C ASP A 512 1.24 -36.33 12.59
N GLU A 513 1.19 -36.76 11.31
CA GLU A 513 0.77 -38.12 10.92
C GLU A 513 1.81 -39.21 11.26
N ARG A 514 3.08 -38.83 11.49
CA ARG A 514 4.18 -39.76 11.86
C ARG A 514 4.35 -39.93 13.36
N LYS A 515 3.69 -39.11 14.16
CA LYS A 515 3.67 -39.17 15.64
C LYS A 515 2.42 -39.91 16.14
#